data_3d1f4c27c6d6355fa9c860f63af2b331
#
_entry.id   3d1f4c27c6d6355fa9c860f63af2b331
#
_cell.length_a   1.000
_cell.length_b   1.000
_cell.length_c   1.000
_cell.angle_alpha   90.00
_cell.angle_beta   90.00
_cell.angle_gamma   90.00
#
_symmetry.space_group_name_H-M   'P 1'
#
loop_
_entity.id
_entity.type
_entity.pdbx_description
1 polymer ?
#
loop_
_entity_poly.entity_id
_entity_poly.type
_entity_poly.pdbx_seq_one_letter_code
_entity_poly.pdbx_strand_id
1 'polypeptide(L)' 'MEKKTVTIDGEEFVLDNMSDLQKYMLEQMMDLKTRIHTARMHLDQLKVANAEFTKVLSDSIKLDKQGEATNE' A
#
# COMPACT_ATOMS: atom_id res chain seq x y z
N MET A 1 22.78 16.68 25.31
CA MET A 1 22.03 16.62 24.05
C MET A 1 21.90 15.19 23.60
N GLU A 2 20.69 14.83 23.25
CA GLU A 2 20.43 13.49 22.75
C GLU A 2 20.97 13.36 21.33
N LYS A 3 21.64 12.25 21.07
CA LYS A 3 22.12 11.93 19.73
C LYS A 3 20.96 11.36 18.94
N LYS A 4 20.82 11.79 17.70
CA LYS A 4 19.83 11.22 16.80
C LYS A 4 20.30 9.87 16.32
N THR A 5 19.45 8.88 16.47
CA THR A 5 19.74 7.51 16.04
C THR A 5 18.69 7.02 15.08
N VAL A 6 19.03 5.99 14.33
CA VAL A 6 18.13 5.30 13.42
C VAL A 6 18.33 3.81 13.58
N THR A 7 17.24 3.04 13.49
CA THR A 7 17.30 1.59 13.56
C THR A 7 17.17 1.02 12.15
N ILE A 8 18.17 0.23 11.76
CA ILE A 8 18.24 -0.42 10.45
C ILE A 8 18.47 -1.92 10.69
N ASP A 9 17.56 -2.74 10.21
CA ASP A 9 17.62 -4.21 10.39
C ASP A 9 17.76 -4.62 11.86
N GLY A 10 17.09 -3.89 12.75
CA GLY A 10 17.11 -4.19 14.18
C GLY A 10 18.33 -3.65 14.92
N GLU A 11 19.23 -2.96 14.23
CA GLU A 11 20.43 -2.40 14.81
C GLU A 11 20.38 -0.88 14.81
N GLU A 12 20.78 -0.27 15.92
CA GLU A 12 20.73 1.17 16.12
C GLU A 12 22.04 1.82 15.69
N PHE A 13 21.94 2.86 14.88
CA PHE A 13 23.09 3.63 14.39
C PHE A 13 22.94 5.10 14.73
N VAL A 14 24.06 5.76 15.00
CA VAL A 14 24.10 7.20 15.27
C VAL A 14 24.27 7.96 13.96
N LEU A 15 23.35 8.88 13.68
CA LEU A 15 23.36 9.64 12.42
C LEU A 15 24.65 10.43 12.23
N ASP A 16 25.18 11.04 13.31
CA ASP A 16 26.38 11.85 13.21
C ASP A 16 27.63 11.07 12.81
N ASN A 17 27.59 9.74 13.00
CA ASN A 17 28.70 8.86 12.62
C ASN A 17 28.63 8.40 11.17
N MET A 18 27.59 8.79 10.46
CA MET A 18 27.39 8.38 9.07
C MET A 18 28.11 9.31 8.10
N SER A 19 28.67 8.74 7.04
CA SER A 19 29.21 9.53 5.93
C SER A 19 28.06 10.19 5.16
N ASP A 20 28.40 11.15 4.31
CA ASP A 20 27.40 11.82 3.47
C ASP A 20 26.68 10.83 2.55
N LEU A 21 27.43 9.88 2.00
CA LEU A 21 26.83 8.84 1.17
C LEU A 21 25.87 7.97 1.97
N GLN A 22 26.23 7.60 3.18
CA GLN A 22 25.37 6.80 4.05
C GLN A 22 24.09 7.55 4.42
N LYS A 23 24.21 8.85 4.71
CA LYS A 23 23.03 9.69 4.99
C LYS A 23 22.12 9.78 3.77
N TYR A 24 22.70 9.92 2.59
CA TYR A 24 21.94 9.96 1.34
C TYR A 24 21.15 8.65 1.13
N MET A 25 21.82 7.51 1.34
CA MET A 25 21.17 6.21 1.20
C MET A 25 20.05 6.02 2.23
N LEU A 26 20.26 6.52 3.45
CA LEU A 26 19.23 6.48 4.48
C LEU A 26 18.00 7.29 4.05
N GLU A 27 18.20 8.48 3.52
CA GLU A 27 17.10 9.31 3.03
C GLU A 27 16.33 8.61 1.91
N GLN A 28 17.05 7.98 0.98
CA GLN A 28 16.43 7.22 -0.10
C GLN A 28 15.59 6.07 0.45
N MET A 29 16.12 5.35 1.43
CA MET A 29 15.42 4.23 2.07
C MET A 29 14.13 4.70 2.75
N MET A 30 14.20 5.81 3.46
CA MET A 30 13.03 6.37 4.16
C MET A 30 11.96 6.83 3.17
N ASP A 31 12.37 7.48 2.08
CA ASP A 31 11.45 7.91 1.03
C ASP A 31 10.78 6.70 0.37
N LEU A 32 11.57 5.67 0.06
CA LEU A 32 11.03 4.46 -0.55
C LEU A 32 10.04 3.74 0.37
N LYS A 33 10.31 3.69 1.67
CA LYS A 33 9.38 3.12 2.64
C LYS A 33 8.03 3.85 2.62
N THR A 34 8.07 5.17 2.55
CA THR A 34 6.85 5.97 2.47
C THR A 34 6.09 5.67 1.18
N ARG A 35 6.80 5.56 0.05
CA ARG A 35 6.18 5.24 -1.23
C ARG A 35 5.58 3.84 -1.25
N ILE A 36 6.26 2.88 -0.63
CA ILE A 36 5.74 1.52 -0.49
C ILE A 36 4.45 1.54 0.32
N HIS A 37 4.43 2.27 1.42
CA HIS A 37 3.22 2.39 2.24
C HIS A 37 2.07 2.98 1.44
N THR A 38 2.32 4.06 0.72
CA THR A 38 1.31 4.71 -0.12
C THR A 38 0.82 3.76 -1.22
N ALA A 39 1.74 3.02 -1.84
CA ALA A 39 1.39 2.05 -2.89
C ALA A 39 0.51 0.92 -2.34
N ARG A 40 0.79 0.47 -1.11
CA ARG A 40 -0.04 -0.55 -0.46
C ARG A 40 -1.45 -0.03 -0.20
N MET A 41 -1.56 1.21 0.25
CA MET A 41 -2.87 1.85 0.45
C MET A 41 -3.64 1.91 -0.88
N HIS A 42 -2.97 2.33 -1.95
CA HIS A 42 -3.59 2.36 -3.29
C HIS A 42 -4.03 0.97 -3.73
N LEU A 43 -3.18 -0.03 -3.51
CA LEU A 43 -3.51 -1.41 -3.86
C LEU A 43 -4.74 -1.88 -3.10
N ASP A 44 -4.81 -1.61 -1.80
CA ASP A 44 -5.95 -1.99 -0.98
C ASP A 44 -7.23 -1.31 -1.47
N GLN A 45 -7.16 -0.03 -1.81
CA GLN A 45 -8.29 0.72 -2.36
C GLN A 45 -8.76 0.10 -3.68
N LEU A 46 -7.82 -0.24 -4.55
CA LEU A 46 -8.13 -0.86 -5.83
C LEU A 46 -8.76 -2.23 -5.65
N LYS A 47 -8.27 -3.02 -4.70
CA LYS A 47 -8.84 -4.33 -4.39
C LYS A 47 -10.28 -4.21 -3.89
N VAL A 48 -10.52 -3.26 -2.99
CA VAL A 48 -11.87 -3.03 -2.45
C VAL A 48 -12.81 -2.59 -3.58
N ALA A 49 -12.37 -1.66 -4.42
CA ALA A 49 -13.17 -1.19 -5.54
C ALA A 49 -13.47 -2.34 -6.51
N ASN A 50 -12.48 -3.15 -6.83
CA ASN A 50 -12.66 -4.28 -7.71
C ASN A 50 -13.66 -5.30 -7.15
N ALA A 51 -13.56 -5.59 -5.85
CA ALA A 51 -14.49 -6.51 -5.19
C ALA A 51 -15.91 -5.97 -5.23
N GLU A 52 -16.09 -4.66 -5.02
CA GLU A 52 -17.42 -4.04 -5.06
C GLU A 52 -18.00 -4.07 -6.48
N PHE A 53 -17.23 -3.71 -7.49
CA PHE A 53 -17.67 -3.77 -8.87
C PHE A 53 -18.01 -5.21 -9.28
N THR A 54 -17.20 -6.16 -8.84
CA THR A 54 -17.46 -7.58 -9.11
C THR A 54 -18.80 -8.02 -8.51
N LYS A 55 -19.06 -7.60 -7.28
CA LYS A 55 -20.32 -7.93 -6.61
C LYS A 55 -21.50 -7.30 -7.33
N VAL A 56 -21.41 -6.02 -7.65
CA VAL A 56 -22.49 -5.30 -8.33
C VAL A 56 -22.77 -5.94 -9.69
N LEU A 57 -21.72 -6.28 -10.44
CA LEU A 57 -21.88 -6.93 -11.73
C LEU A 57 -22.56 -8.29 -11.58
N SER A 58 -22.09 -9.11 -10.65
CA SER A 58 -22.68 -10.43 -10.40
C SER A 58 -24.15 -10.32 -10.03
N ASP A 59 -24.49 -9.40 -9.13
CA ASP A 59 -25.86 -9.19 -8.70
C ASP A 59 -26.74 -8.72 -9.85
N SER A 60 -26.22 -7.84 -10.70
CA SER A 60 -26.93 -7.33 -11.87
C SER A 60 -27.24 -8.46 -12.88
N ILE A 61 -26.25 -9.31 -13.13
CA ILE A 61 -26.43 -10.46 -14.03
C ILE A 61 -27.49 -11.42 -13.49
N LYS A 62 -27.45 -11.68 -12.19
CA LYS A 62 -28.44 -12.57 -11.54
C LYS A 62 -29.86 -12.01 -11.65
N LEU A 63 -30.00 -10.70 -11.49
CA LEU A 63 -31.29 -10.04 -11.64
C LEU A 63 -31.81 -10.17 -13.08
N ASP A 64 -30.95 -10.00 -14.07
CA ASP A 64 -31.32 -10.15 -15.47
C ASP A 64 -31.75 -11.57 -15.77
N LYS A 65 -31.08 -12.57 -15.23
CA LYS A 65 -31.46 -13.97 -15.40
C LYS A 65 -32.81 -14.28 -14.78
N GLN A 66 -33.09 -13.72 -13.60
CA GLN A 66 -34.37 -13.87 -12.96
C GLN A 66 -35.47 -13.24 -13.82
N GLY A 67 -35.22 -12.08 -14.38
CA GLY A 67 -36.15 -11.43 -15.29
C GLY A 67 -36.43 -12.27 -16.54
N GLU A 68 -35.40 -12.86 -17.12
CA GLU A 68 -35.52 -13.74 -18.26
C GLU A 68 -36.36 -14.98 -17.93
N ALA A 69 -36.07 -15.56 -16.76
CA ALA A 69 -36.80 -16.75 -16.32
C ALA A 69 -38.31 -16.48 -16.12
N THR A 70 -38.65 -15.29 -15.66
CA THR A 70 -40.04 -14.91 -15.45
C THR A 70 -40.79 -14.57 -16.74
N ASN A 71 -40.04 -14.27 -17.79
CA ASN A 71 -40.64 -13.90 -19.08
C ASN A 71 -40.93 -15.09 -20.00
N GLU A 72 -40.55 -16.26 -19.61
CA GLU A 72 -40.84 -17.47 -20.38
C GLU A 72 -42.29 -17.94 -20.23
#